data_25b01a52d84d047843b259c2cca8964a
#
_entry.id   25b01a52d84d047843b259c2cca8964a
#
_cell.length_a   1.000
_cell.length_b   1.000
_cell.length_c   1.000
_cell.angle_alpha   90.00
_cell.angle_beta   90.00
_cell.angle_gamma   90.00
#
_symmetry.space_group_name_H-M   'P 1'
#
loop_
_entity.id
_entity.type
_entity.pdbx_description
1 polymer ?
#
loop_
_entity_poly.entity_id
_entity_poly.type
_entity_poly.pdbx_seq_one_letter_code
_entity_poly.pdbx_strand_id
1 'polypeptide(L)'
;NSRAAGGKMDLIFLLFDRYLASNPDVSFKDACAYFDSLEQNSKILFSLCNYENLAKAGRIPKAAGVIANKLNIRILGTASEAGKIELVGHTRGEKKMLNKIIDTMEAEGFTRGEVVIDHVENEAGAQALASRIVERWPGSKTIIMPCNGLDSYYAEMHGLIIGYGMGVASGK
;
A
#
# COMPACT_ATOMS: atom_id res chain seq x y z
N ASN A 1 -11.53 -8.12 -10.03
CA ASN A 1 -11.05 -8.26 -8.65
C ASN A 1 -9.67 -7.61 -8.52
N SER A 2 -9.60 -6.45 -7.88
CA SER A 2 -8.35 -5.68 -7.73
C SER A 2 -7.32 -6.34 -6.80
N ARG A 3 -7.72 -7.31 -5.99
CA ARG A 3 -6.88 -7.88 -4.91
C ARG A 3 -6.18 -6.80 -4.08
N ALA A 4 -6.85 -5.68 -3.91
CA ALA A 4 -6.29 -4.46 -3.33
C ALA A 4 -7.27 -3.80 -2.37
N ALA A 5 -6.71 -3.00 -1.48
CA ALA A 5 -7.38 -2.07 -0.62
C ALA A 5 -6.50 -0.82 -0.49
N GLY A 6 -7.07 0.31 -0.07
CA GLY A 6 -6.34 1.54 0.18
C GLY A 6 -5.36 1.90 -0.94
N GLY A 7 -4.16 2.28 -0.59
CA GLY A 7 -3.18 2.85 -1.51
C GLY A 7 -2.93 2.11 -2.82
N LYS A 8 -3.02 0.75 -2.84
CA LYS A 8 -2.92 0.02 -4.12
C LYS A 8 -4.16 0.25 -4.98
N MET A 9 -5.36 0.25 -4.40
CA MET A 9 -6.58 0.49 -5.16
C MET A 9 -6.61 1.92 -5.69
N ASP A 10 -6.25 2.87 -4.87
CA ASP A 10 -6.20 4.28 -5.23
C ASP A 10 -5.17 4.55 -6.33
N LEU A 11 -3.99 3.92 -6.25
CA LEU A 11 -2.99 3.98 -7.32
C LEU A 11 -3.55 3.45 -8.65
N ILE A 12 -4.20 2.28 -8.63
CA ILE A 12 -4.78 1.68 -9.83
C ILE A 12 -5.82 2.61 -10.45
N PHE A 13 -6.71 3.18 -9.64
CA PHE A 13 -7.74 4.10 -10.15
C PHE A 13 -7.16 5.40 -10.69
N LEU A 14 -6.17 5.99 -10.02
CA LEU A 14 -5.49 7.19 -10.50
C LEU A 14 -4.79 6.96 -11.84
N LEU A 15 -4.11 5.84 -12.01
CA LEU A 15 -3.44 5.49 -13.26
C LEU A 15 -4.45 5.17 -14.36
N PHE A 16 -5.54 4.48 -14.04
CA PHE A 16 -6.59 4.12 -14.97
C PHE A 16 -7.37 5.35 -15.46
N ASP A 17 -7.71 6.28 -14.56
CA ASP A 17 -8.37 7.54 -14.91
C ASP A 17 -7.52 8.34 -15.92
N ARG A 18 -6.22 8.48 -15.64
CA ARG A 18 -5.29 9.15 -16.57
C ARG A 18 -5.20 8.46 -17.92
N TYR A 19 -5.21 7.12 -17.92
CA TYR A 19 -5.21 6.36 -19.16
C TYR A 19 -6.47 6.64 -19.99
N LEU A 20 -7.66 6.61 -19.38
CA LEU A 20 -8.92 6.91 -20.05
C LEU A 20 -8.94 8.36 -20.57
N ALA A 21 -8.49 9.32 -19.78
CA ALA A 21 -8.41 10.71 -20.19
C ALA A 21 -7.46 10.93 -21.40
N SER A 22 -6.40 10.12 -21.49
CA SER A 22 -5.43 10.19 -22.59
C SER A 22 -5.85 9.37 -23.82
N ASN A 23 -6.83 8.49 -23.68
CA ASN A 23 -7.31 7.59 -24.73
C ASN A 23 -8.85 7.60 -24.80
N PRO A 24 -9.48 8.72 -25.21
CA PRO A 24 -10.95 8.87 -25.15
C PRO A 24 -11.71 7.87 -26.01
N ASP A 25 -11.10 7.35 -27.05
CA ASP A 25 -11.70 6.39 -27.98
C ASP A 25 -11.32 4.92 -27.66
N VAL A 26 -10.71 4.66 -26.49
CA VAL A 26 -10.32 3.30 -26.12
C VAL A 26 -11.52 2.37 -26.04
N SER A 27 -11.41 1.16 -26.61
CA SER A 27 -12.48 0.18 -26.51
C SER A 27 -12.64 -0.32 -25.05
N PHE A 28 -13.84 -0.73 -24.68
CA PHE A 28 -14.09 -1.33 -23.35
C PHE A 28 -13.15 -2.53 -23.09
N LYS A 29 -12.92 -3.35 -24.10
CA LYS A 29 -12.03 -4.51 -24.00
C LYS A 29 -10.59 -4.10 -23.68
N ASP A 30 -10.08 -3.07 -24.36
CA ASP A 30 -8.70 -2.61 -24.17
C ASP A 30 -8.56 -1.86 -22.83
N ALA A 31 -9.58 -1.11 -22.42
CA ALA A 31 -9.64 -0.51 -21.10
C ALA A 31 -9.59 -1.56 -19.98
N CYS A 32 -10.35 -2.65 -20.10
CA CYS A 32 -10.28 -3.76 -19.15
C CYS A 32 -8.90 -4.42 -19.14
N ALA A 33 -8.30 -4.67 -20.29
CA ALA A 33 -6.96 -5.26 -20.39
C ALA A 33 -5.89 -4.37 -19.73
N TYR A 34 -6.01 -3.05 -19.91
CA TYR A 34 -5.12 -2.11 -19.23
C TYR A 34 -5.32 -2.11 -17.71
N PHE A 35 -6.57 -2.12 -17.23
CA PHE A 35 -6.85 -2.23 -15.80
C PHE A 35 -6.27 -3.50 -15.19
N ASP A 36 -6.43 -4.64 -15.86
CA ASP A 36 -5.85 -5.91 -15.41
C ASP A 36 -4.31 -5.84 -15.37
N SER A 37 -3.69 -5.15 -16.33
CA SER A 37 -2.24 -4.94 -16.32
C SER A 37 -1.77 -4.08 -15.13
N LEU A 38 -2.54 -3.06 -14.77
CA LEU A 38 -2.26 -2.25 -13.57
C LEU A 38 -2.34 -3.09 -12.29
N GLU A 39 -3.35 -3.94 -12.18
CA GLU A 39 -3.52 -4.86 -11.04
C GLU A 39 -2.32 -5.80 -10.89
N GLN A 40 -1.89 -6.41 -11.98
CA GLN A 40 -0.77 -7.36 -12.01
C GLN A 40 0.58 -6.70 -11.70
N ASN A 41 0.77 -5.44 -12.13
CA ASN A 41 2.01 -4.70 -11.98
C ASN A 41 2.01 -3.72 -10.80
N SER A 42 1.11 -3.87 -9.85
CA SER A 42 1.10 -3.09 -8.62
C SER A 42 1.12 -3.98 -7.39
N LYS A 43 1.73 -3.47 -6.34
CA LYS A 43 1.93 -4.14 -5.05
C LYS A 43 1.25 -3.36 -3.94
N ILE A 44 1.01 -4.03 -2.82
CA ILE A 44 0.52 -3.44 -1.60
C ILE A 44 1.40 -3.85 -0.42
N LEU A 45 1.73 -2.87 0.40
CA LEU A 45 2.24 -3.08 1.76
C LEU A 45 1.35 -2.33 2.75
N PHE A 46 1.23 -2.85 3.95
CA PHE A 46 0.58 -2.13 5.03
C PHE A 46 1.37 -2.26 6.32
N SER A 47 1.51 -1.14 7.04
CA SER A 47 2.15 -1.08 8.35
C SER A 47 1.13 -0.73 9.41
N LEU A 48 0.91 -1.63 10.35
CA LEU A 48 -0.09 -1.50 11.39
C LEU A 48 0.55 -1.49 12.77
N CYS A 49 -0.04 -0.69 13.67
CA CYS A 49 0.32 -0.62 15.10
C CYS A 49 -0.65 -1.41 15.96
N ASN A 50 -1.87 -1.55 15.47
CA ASN A 50 -2.97 -2.22 16.15
C ASN A 50 -3.65 -3.19 15.19
N TYR A 51 -4.15 -4.31 15.68
CA TYR A 51 -4.69 -5.40 14.87
C TYR A 51 -5.98 -5.95 15.43
N GLU A 52 -6.58 -5.24 16.35
CA GLU A 52 -7.74 -5.72 17.09
C GLU A 52 -8.92 -5.94 16.15
N ASN A 53 -9.14 -5.00 15.24
CA ASN A 53 -10.24 -5.07 14.28
C ASN A 53 -10.01 -6.17 13.22
N LEU A 54 -8.78 -6.38 12.77
CA LEU A 54 -8.44 -7.51 11.90
C LEU A 54 -8.67 -8.86 12.58
N ALA A 55 -8.31 -8.98 13.86
CA ALA A 55 -8.54 -10.18 14.65
C ALA A 55 -10.03 -10.42 14.93
N LYS A 56 -10.79 -9.38 15.26
CA LYS A 56 -12.26 -9.45 15.42
C LYS A 56 -12.96 -9.88 14.15
N ALA A 57 -12.49 -9.40 13.00
CA ALA A 57 -13.02 -9.75 11.70
C ALA A 57 -12.54 -11.12 11.17
N GLY A 58 -11.70 -11.83 11.92
CA GLY A 58 -11.16 -13.14 11.53
C GLY A 58 -10.18 -13.08 10.34
N ARG A 59 -9.57 -11.93 10.08
CA ARG A 59 -8.58 -11.74 9.02
C ARG A 59 -7.17 -12.14 9.44
N ILE A 60 -6.92 -12.16 10.74
CA ILE A 60 -5.71 -12.69 11.38
C ILE A 60 -6.10 -13.52 12.61
N PRO A 61 -5.24 -14.44 13.09
CA PRO A 61 -5.49 -15.18 14.33
C PRO A 61 -5.67 -14.25 15.53
N LYS A 62 -6.66 -14.51 16.39
CA LYS A 62 -6.95 -13.67 17.58
C LYS A 62 -5.74 -13.49 18.50
N ALA A 63 -4.90 -14.52 18.62
CA ALA A 63 -3.69 -14.44 19.44
C ALA A 63 -2.67 -13.41 18.94
N ALA A 64 -2.61 -13.15 17.63
CA ALA A 64 -1.71 -12.16 17.05
C ALA A 64 -2.07 -10.73 17.44
N GLY A 65 -3.37 -10.40 17.54
CA GLY A 65 -3.86 -9.08 17.94
C GLY A 65 -3.49 -8.69 19.38
N VAL A 66 -3.44 -9.66 20.29
CA VAL A 66 -3.18 -9.40 21.73
C VAL A 66 -1.71 -9.12 22.01
N ILE A 67 -0.79 -9.73 21.27
CA ILE A 67 0.66 -9.64 21.53
C ILE A 67 1.23 -8.31 21.02
N ALA A 68 0.75 -7.82 19.89
CA ALA A 68 1.29 -6.65 19.24
C ALA A 68 1.04 -5.34 20.00
N ASN A 69 -0.14 -5.19 20.62
CA ASN A 69 -0.51 -3.97 21.34
C ASN A 69 0.33 -3.69 22.60
N LYS A 70 1.02 -4.70 23.15
CA LYS A 70 1.74 -4.57 24.41
C LYS A 70 3.18 -4.07 24.30
N LEU A 71 3.78 -4.01 23.10
CA LEU A 71 5.23 -3.85 22.95
C LEU A 71 5.68 -2.76 21.96
N ASN A 72 4.79 -1.84 21.53
CA ASN A 72 5.09 -0.89 20.45
C ASN A 72 5.64 -1.60 19.17
N ILE A 73 5.09 -2.77 18.90
CA ILE A 73 5.43 -3.56 17.72
C ILE A 73 4.55 -3.11 16.57
N ARG A 74 5.20 -2.79 15.47
CA ARG A 74 4.54 -2.56 14.18
C ARG A 74 4.72 -3.79 13.30
N ILE A 75 3.66 -4.23 12.66
CA ILE A 75 3.70 -5.30 11.66
C ILE A 75 3.76 -4.67 10.27
N LEU A 76 4.56 -5.28 9.39
CA LEU A 76 4.50 -5.09 7.96
C LEU A 76 3.85 -6.31 7.34
N GLY A 77 2.83 -6.09 6.55
CA GLY A 77 2.11 -7.14 5.83
C GLY A 77 1.87 -6.76 4.39
N THR A 78 1.43 -7.75 3.63
CA THR A 78 1.04 -7.65 2.23
C THR A 78 -0.19 -8.49 1.95
N ALA A 79 -0.72 -8.44 0.73
CA ALA A 79 -1.74 -9.35 0.25
C ALA A 79 -1.10 -10.48 -0.57
N SER A 80 -1.45 -11.72 -0.25
CA SER A 80 -1.08 -12.87 -1.07
C SER A 80 -1.83 -12.87 -2.41
N GLU A 81 -1.40 -13.72 -3.34
CA GLU A 81 -2.11 -13.95 -4.60
C GLU A 81 -3.56 -14.42 -4.38
N ALA A 82 -3.83 -15.11 -3.29
CA ALA A 82 -5.18 -15.52 -2.90
C ALA A 82 -5.99 -14.40 -2.23
N GLY A 83 -5.45 -13.17 -2.12
CA GLY A 83 -6.10 -12.04 -1.46
C GLY A 83 -6.20 -12.16 0.06
N LYS A 84 -5.32 -12.96 0.68
CA LYS A 84 -5.22 -13.08 2.14
C LYS A 84 -4.10 -12.19 2.66
N ILE A 85 -4.23 -11.79 3.92
CA ILE A 85 -3.18 -11.06 4.62
C ILE A 85 -1.99 -11.98 4.88
N GLU A 86 -0.82 -11.53 4.48
CA GLU A 86 0.47 -12.20 4.75
C GLU A 86 1.40 -11.29 5.55
N LEU A 87 2.09 -11.88 6.52
CA LEU A 87 3.08 -11.19 7.34
C LEU A 87 4.43 -11.15 6.60
N VAL A 88 4.91 -9.95 6.30
CA VAL A 88 6.27 -9.70 5.77
C VAL A 88 7.28 -9.59 6.90
N GLY A 89 6.87 -9.03 8.04
CA GLY A 89 7.72 -8.93 9.21
C GLY A 89 7.21 -7.94 10.24
N HIS A 90 8.04 -7.67 11.24
CA HIS A 90 7.71 -6.72 12.29
C HIS A 90 8.94 -5.92 12.72
N THR A 91 8.69 -4.77 13.34
CA THR A 91 9.74 -3.93 13.96
C THR A 91 9.23 -3.30 15.24
N ARG A 92 10.14 -2.79 16.06
CA ARG A 92 9.78 -1.93 17.18
C ARG A 92 9.99 -0.47 16.80
N GLY A 93 8.92 0.31 16.85
CA GLY A 93 8.91 1.74 16.54
C GLY A 93 8.81 2.06 15.04
N GLU A 94 8.34 3.25 14.76
CA GLU A 94 8.00 3.70 13.40
C GLU A 94 9.22 3.85 12.50
N LYS A 95 10.28 4.50 12.98
CA LYS A 95 11.49 4.76 12.17
C LYS A 95 12.07 3.47 11.56
N LYS A 96 12.10 2.37 12.34
CA LYS A 96 12.57 1.06 11.85
C LYS A 96 11.57 0.45 10.87
N MET A 97 10.28 0.69 11.08
CA MET A 97 9.26 0.22 10.16
C MET A 97 9.35 0.90 8.81
N LEU A 98 9.54 2.22 8.78
CA LEU A 98 9.71 2.95 7.52
C LEU A 98 10.93 2.45 6.73
N ASN A 99 12.05 2.16 7.38
CA ASN A 99 13.20 1.55 6.71
C ASN A 99 12.85 0.17 6.15
N LYS A 100 12.17 -0.68 6.96
CA LYS A 100 11.76 -2.01 6.51
C LYS A 100 10.81 -1.96 5.31
N ILE A 101 9.94 -0.97 5.21
CA ILE A 101 9.10 -0.75 4.02
C ILE A 101 9.99 -0.49 2.80
N ILE A 102 10.95 0.42 2.89
CA ILE A 102 11.89 0.72 1.80
C ILE A 102 12.67 -0.53 1.38
N ASP A 103 13.25 -1.26 2.35
CA ASP A 103 14.01 -2.49 2.09
C ASP A 103 13.13 -3.55 1.40
N THR A 104 11.85 -3.64 1.80
CA THR A 104 10.90 -4.58 1.18
C THR A 104 10.55 -4.17 -0.25
N MET A 105 10.26 -2.89 -0.49
CA MET A 105 9.99 -2.38 -1.84
C MET A 105 11.19 -2.63 -2.78
N GLU A 106 12.41 -2.43 -2.28
CA GLU A 106 13.64 -2.71 -3.03
C GLU A 106 13.81 -4.20 -3.34
N ALA A 107 13.63 -5.05 -2.35
CA ALA A 107 13.71 -6.51 -2.51
C ALA A 107 12.65 -7.05 -3.48
N GLU A 108 11.50 -6.39 -3.58
CA GLU A 108 10.46 -6.71 -4.55
C GLU A 108 10.72 -6.10 -5.94
N GLY A 109 11.82 -5.38 -6.14
CA GLY A 109 12.24 -4.84 -7.43
C GLY A 109 11.68 -3.46 -7.77
N PHE A 110 11.16 -2.71 -6.82
CA PHE A 110 10.76 -1.33 -7.07
C PHE A 110 11.97 -0.46 -7.37
N THR A 111 11.97 0.21 -8.51
CA THR A 111 13.09 1.04 -8.96
C THR A 111 12.72 2.52 -9.12
N ARG A 112 11.49 2.80 -9.48
CA ARG A 112 10.90 4.12 -9.62
C ARG A 112 9.43 3.99 -10.03
N GLY A 113 8.58 4.93 -9.64
CA GLY A 113 7.18 4.95 -10.05
C GLY A 113 6.34 5.88 -9.18
N GLU A 114 5.04 5.71 -9.30
CA GLU A 114 4.10 6.38 -8.42
C GLU A 114 3.79 5.48 -7.22
N VAL A 115 3.70 6.12 -6.06
CA VAL A 115 3.39 5.46 -4.78
C VAL A 115 2.27 6.24 -4.10
N VAL A 116 1.21 5.55 -3.75
CA VAL A 116 0.13 6.10 -2.93
C VAL A 116 0.29 5.61 -1.50
N ILE A 117 0.24 6.53 -0.55
CA ILE A 117 0.41 6.26 0.89
C ILE A 117 -0.84 6.74 1.60
N ASP A 118 -1.71 5.82 1.96
CA ASP A 118 -2.85 6.12 2.79
C ASP A 118 -2.50 6.00 4.27
N HIS A 119 -3.07 6.87 5.09
CA HIS A 119 -2.80 6.88 6.52
C HIS A 119 -4.06 7.06 7.37
N VAL A 120 -4.04 6.52 8.58
CA VAL A 120 -5.05 6.78 9.62
C VAL A 120 -4.41 7.61 10.71
N GLU A 121 -4.75 8.93 10.74
CA GLU A 121 -4.20 9.89 11.72
C GLU A 121 -2.66 9.80 11.86
N ASN A 122 -1.96 9.59 10.73
CA ASN A 122 -0.50 9.42 10.69
C ASN A 122 0.14 10.14 9.49
N GLU A 123 -0.28 11.37 9.24
CA GLU A 123 0.27 12.16 8.14
C GLU A 123 1.78 12.35 8.27
N ALA A 124 2.29 12.58 9.47
CA ALA A 124 3.73 12.74 9.71
C ALA A 124 4.54 11.48 9.31
N GLY A 125 4.01 10.29 9.64
CA GLY A 125 4.60 9.01 9.22
C GLY A 125 4.55 8.80 7.71
N ALA A 126 3.45 9.17 7.07
CA ALA A 126 3.29 9.12 5.62
C ALA A 126 4.27 10.08 4.91
N GLN A 127 4.43 11.32 5.38
CA GLN A 127 5.40 12.28 4.88
C GLN A 127 6.86 11.79 5.05
N ALA A 128 7.17 11.20 6.20
CA ALA A 128 8.50 10.63 6.45
C ALA A 128 8.80 9.44 5.53
N LEU A 129 7.80 8.62 5.19
CA LEU A 129 7.93 7.55 4.21
C LEU A 129 8.10 8.10 2.80
N ALA A 130 7.28 9.07 2.40
CA ALA A 130 7.34 9.73 1.10
C ALA A 130 8.75 10.33 0.84
N SER A 131 9.30 11.02 1.84
CA SER A 131 10.65 11.59 1.76
C SER A 131 11.72 10.52 1.51
N ARG A 132 11.65 9.38 2.20
CA ARG A 132 12.59 8.25 1.99
C ARG A 132 12.44 7.61 0.63
N ILE A 133 11.21 7.50 0.11
CA ILE A 133 10.95 6.97 -1.23
C ILE A 133 11.62 7.84 -2.28
N VAL A 134 11.44 9.16 -2.21
CA VAL A 134 12.03 10.10 -3.17
C VAL A 134 13.55 10.15 -3.03
N GLU A 135 14.09 10.06 -1.81
CA GLU A 135 15.53 9.98 -1.55
C GLU A 135 16.14 8.69 -2.14
N ARG A 136 15.48 7.55 -1.91
CA ARG A 136 15.98 6.24 -2.37
C ARG A 136 15.84 6.05 -3.88
N TRP A 137 14.74 6.54 -4.46
CA TRP A 137 14.42 6.45 -5.87
C TRP A 137 14.05 7.82 -6.45
N PRO A 138 15.05 8.63 -6.83
CA PRO A 138 14.83 9.95 -7.41
C PRO A 138 13.93 9.90 -8.65
N GLY A 139 12.96 10.81 -8.71
CA GLY A 139 11.96 10.86 -9.76
C GLY A 139 10.71 10.00 -9.51
N SER A 140 10.63 9.30 -8.39
CA SER A 140 9.37 8.72 -7.92
C SER A 140 8.41 9.84 -7.47
N LYS A 141 7.11 9.60 -7.66
CA LYS A 141 6.05 10.49 -7.19
C LYS A 141 5.30 9.84 -6.05
N THR A 142 5.06 10.59 -5.00
CA THR A 142 4.27 10.13 -3.85
C THR A 142 2.99 10.94 -3.72
N ILE A 143 1.89 10.25 -3.44
CA ILE A 143 0.59 10.83 -3.14
C ILE A 143 0.20 10.35 -1.76
N ILE A 144 -0.16 11.27 -0.87
CA ILE A 144 -0.55 10.97 0.51
C ILE A 144 -2.03 11.28 0.64
N MET A 145 -2.79 10.33 1.16
CA MET A 145 -4.23 10.45 1.37
C MET A 145 -4.65 9.92 2.74
N PRO A 146 -5.67 10.50 3.37
CA PRO A 146 -6.28 9.91 4.56
C PRO A 146 -7.06 8.66 4.17
N CYS A 147 -6.93 7.57 4.94
CA CYS A 147 -7.82 6.42 4.83
C CYS A 147 -9.25 6.80 5.15
N ASN A 148 -10.19 6.23 4.43
CA ASN A 148 -11.61 6.38 4.65
C ASN A 148 -12.30 5.03 4.83
N GLY A 149 -13.53 5.07 5.36
CA GLY A 149 -14.42 3.93 5.43
C GLY A 149 -13.80 2.68 6.06
N LEU A 150 -13.85 1.58 5.31
CA LEU A 150 -13.42 0.27 5.81
C LEU A 150 -11.90 0.17 6.02
N ASP A 151 -11.11 0.88 5.22
CA ASP A 151 -9.65 0.85 5.32
C ASP A 151 -9.17 1.46 6.63
N SER A 152 -9.78 2.59 7.07
CA SER A 152 -9.47 3.19 8.37
C SER A 152 -9.85 2.28 9.55
N TYR A 153 -10.95 1.53 9.42
CA TYR A 153 -11.37 0.56 10.42
C TYR A 153 -10.34 -0.57 10.61
N TYR A 154 -9.79 -1.10 9.52
CA TYR A 154 -8.82 -2.19 9.58
C TYR A 154 -7.38 -1.74 9.82
N ALA A 155 -7.00 -0.57 9.31
CA ALA A 155 -5.65 -0.04 9.52
C ALA A 155 -5.47 0.54 10.93
N GLU A 156 -6.56 0.95 11.55
CA GLU A 156 -6.60 1.53 12.89
C GLU A 156 -5.64 2.74 13.04
N MET A 157 -5.58 3.35 14.21
CA MET A 157 -4.75 4.54 14.43
C MET A 157 -3.28 4.29 14.10
N HIS A 158 -2.67 5.24 13.40
CA HIS A 158 -1.28 5.24 12.95
C HIS A 158 -0.93 4.18 11.90
N GLY A 159 -1.93 3.53 11.30
CA GLY A 159 -1.74 2.63 10.16
C GLY A 159 -1.32 3.38 8.91
N LEU A 160 -0.54 2.69 8.06
CA LEU A 160 -0.19 3.11 6.70
C LEU A 160 -0.55 1.98 5.73
N ILE A 161 -1.15 2.32 4.58
CA ILE A 161 -1.42 1.39 3.47
C ILE A 161 -0.75 1.97 2.23
N ILE A 162 0.20 1.24 1.65
CA ILE A 162 1.08 1.71 0.60
C ILE A 162 0.81 0.92 -0.68
N GLY A 163 0.44 1.60 -1.75
CA GLY A 163 0.36 1.05 -3.10
C GLY A 163 1.49 1.57 -3.97
N TYR A 164 2.15 0.70 -4.72
CA TYR A 164 3.21 1.10 -5.64
C TYR A 164 3.21 0.25 -6.91
N GLY A 165 3.51 0.91 -8.04
CA GLY A 165 3.56 0.28 -9.34
C GLY A 165 4.95 -0.28 -9.65
N MET A 166 5.00 -1.51 -10.15
CA MET A 166 6.24 -2.19 -10.56
C MET A 166 6.59 -1.80 -12.01
N GLY A 167 7.01 -0.54 -12.21
CA GLY A 167 7.61 -0.13 -13.48
C GLY A 167 6.67 -0.09 -14.69
N VAL A 168 5.38 0.20 -14.50
CA VAL A 168 4.55 0.67 -15.61
C VAL A 168 5.03 2.07 -15.94
N ALA A 169 5.89 2.16 -16.96
CA ALA A 169 6.32 3.45 -17.49
C ALA A 169 5.05 4.25 -17.79
N SER A 170 4.88 5.37 -17.10
CA SER A 170 3.91 6.38 -17.49
C SER A 170 4.15 6.64 -18.97
N GLY A 171 3.20 6.24 -19.81
CA GLY A 171 3.27 6.47 -21.26
C GLY A 171 3.59 7.94 -21.52
N LYS A 172 4.51 8.16 -22.47
CA LYS A 172 4.88 9.46 -22.97
C LYS A 172 3.67 10.18 -23.54
#